data_6ce8f972fddf9c4aca710811daaa5621
#
_entry.id   6ce8f972fddf9c4aca710811daaa5621
#
_cell.length_a   1.000
_cell.length_b   1.000
_cell.length_c   1.000
_cell.angle_alpha   90.00
_cell.angle_beta   90.00
_cell.angle_gamma   90.00
#
_symmetry.space_group_name_H-M   'P 1'
#
loop_
_entity.id
_entity.type
_entity.pdbx_description
1 polymer ?
#
loop_
_entity_poly.entity_id
_entity_poly.type
_entity_poly.pdbx_seq_one_letter_code
_entity_poly.pdbx_strand_id
1 'polypeptide(L)'
;SVFLFSLNASAADNTPNTEATTSADTKSNDSSVSENIYYTNPETGYVVRIEDDAALLTDYERTQLADLMKDITQYGNVAFKSILTNSYSTTDDYAYAYYAQIFQKNSGTVFLIDMAKRKIWIHSNGEIYKTITESYADTITDNIYTYASKKEYYNCASKAFEQELALLKGSKIRQPMKYTSNILLALIIALFANYGIVRLLTKQKKPKSKQLISGAFVHQAF
;
A
#
# COMPACT_ATOMS: atom_id res chain seq x y z
N SER A 1 -43.45 -46.05 -9.19
CA SER A 1 -43.17 -47.28 -9.93
C SER A 1 -41.75 -47.72 -9.71
N VAL A 2 -41.70 -48.77 -9.05
CA VAL A 2 -40.73 -49.79 -8.70
C VAL A 2 -40.17 -50.43 -9.96
N PHE A 3 -38.87 -50.69 -10.03
CA PHE A 3 -38.36 -51.95 -10.53
C PHE A 3 -36.97 -52.27 -9.95
N LEU A 4 -37.00 -53.46 -9.30
CA LEU A 4 -35.92 -54.27 -8.72
C LEU A 4 -35.29 -55.18 -9.81
N PHE A 5 -34.22 -55.88 -9.35
CA PHE A 5 -33.54 -57.08 -9.82
C PHE A 5 -32.26 -56.85 -10.65
N SER A 6 -31.21 -57.62 -10.46
CA SER A 6 -30.95 -58.85 -9.65
C SER A 6 -29.44 -59.10 -9.50
N LEU A 7 -29.13 -59.88 -8.45
CA LEU A 7 -27.86 -60.54 -8.17
C LEU A 7 -27.36 -61.43 -9.32
N ASN A 8 -26.05 -61.60 -9.44
CA ASN A 8 -25.46 -62.90 -9.63
C ASN A 8 -24.09 -63.01 -8.96
N ALA A 9 -24.00 -64.02 -8.12
CA ALA A 9 -22.82 -64.48 -7.39
C ALA A 9 -22.16 -65.61 -8.18
N SER A 10 -20.84 -65.66 -8.19
CA SER A 10 -20.11 -66.94 -8.28
C SER A 10 -18.75 -66.87 -7.60
N ALA A 11 -18.47 -67.92 -6.86
CA ALA A 11 -17.49 -68.05 -5.81
C ALA A 11 -16.14 -68.64 -6.25
N ALA A 12 -15.21 -68.55 -5.25
CA ALA A 12 -14.02 -69.32 -4.93
C ALA A 12 -12.76 -69.07 -5.81
N ASP A 13 -11.55 -68.91 -5.28
CA ASP A 13 -10.85 -69.69 -4.27
C ASP A 13 -9.54 -69.03 -3.75
N ASN A 14 -9.25 -69.25 -2.46
CA ASN A 14 -7.95 -69.34 -1.75
C ASN A 14 -6.80 -68.34 -1.85
N THR A 15 -6.65 -67.57 -0.74
CA THR A 15 -5.57 -67.25 0.19
C THR A 15 -4.07 -67.60 -0.12
N PRO A 16 -3.06 -67.04 0.67
CA PRO A 16 -3.04 -65.93 1.62
C PRO A 16 -1.84 -64.93 1.47
N ASN A 17 -1.91 -63.89 2.28
CA ASN A 17 -0.79 -63.21 2.92
C ASN A 17 -0.22 -61.94 2.26
N THR A 18 -0.41 -60.79 2.85
CA THR A 18 0.57 -60.01 3.63
C THR A 18 -0.05 -58.65 3.99
N GLU A 19 0.00 -58.35 5.27
CA GLU A 19 -0.37 -57.05 5.85
C GLU A 19 0.35 -55.86 5.17
N ALA A 20 -0.43 -54.84 4.80
CA ALA A 20 0.06 -53.49 4.71
C ALA A 20 -1.03 -52.58 5.20
N THR A 21 -0.86 -52.10 6.41
CA THR A 21 -1.63 -51.05 7.09
C THR A 21 -1.58 -49.79 6.24
N THR A 22 -2.66 -49.44 5.56
CA THR A 22 -2.80 -48.12 4.96
C THR A 22 -3.66 -47.29 5.88
N SER A 23 -2.99 -46.51 6.73
CA SER A 23 -3.58 -45.38 7.43
C SER A 23 -4.01 -44.36 6.38
N ALA A 24 -5.30 -44.19 6.24
CA ALA A 24 -5.87 -43.06 5.49
C ALA A 24 -5.59 -41.77 6.29
N ASP A 25 -4.48 -41.11 5.99
CA ASP A 25 -4.25 -39.74 6.44
C ASP A 25 -5.27 -38.83 5.74
N THR A 26 -6.25 -38.42 6.49
CA THR A 26 -7.04 -37.22 6.21
C THR A 26 -6.13 -36.03 6.32
N LYS A 27 -5.46 -35.65 5.23
CA LYS A 27 -4.71 -34.40 5.11
C LYS A 27 -5.71 -33.28 5.11
N SER A 28 -5.93 -32.75 6.30
CA SER A 28 -6.66 -31.47 6.51
C SER A 28 -5.96 -30.35 5.74
N ASN A 29 -6.76 -29.47 5.13
CA ASN A 29 -6.39 -28.27 4.36
C ASN A 29 -5.65 -27.18 5.15
N ASP A 30 -4.74 -27.54 6.05
CA ASP A 30 -3.93 -26.57 6.84
C ASP A 30 -2.52 -26.36 6.29
N SER A 31 -2.17 -27.03 5.18
CA SER A 31 -0.83 -26.97 4.59
C SER A 31 -0.52 -25.68 3.80
N SER A 32 -1.53 -24.90 3.38
CA SER A 32 -1.31 -23.70 2.57
C SER A 32 -0.94 -22.46 3.40
N VAL A 33 -1.18 -22.47 4.71
CA VAL A 33 -0.91 -21.31 5.59
C VAL A 33 0.56 -21.28 6.04
N SER A 34 1.24 -22.42 6.13
CA SER A 34 2.64 -22.45 6.57
C SER A 34 3.66 -22.31 5.45
N GLU A 35 3.29 -22.52 4.21
CA GLU A 35 4.20 -22.56 3.05
C GLU A 35 4.81 -21.20 2.68
N ASN A 36 4.18 -20.10 3.11
CA ASN A 36 4.61 -18.73 2.82
C ASN A 36 5.21 -17.98 4.02
N ILE A 37 5.43 -18.69 5.15
CA ILE A 37 6.11 -18.13 6.34
C ILE A 37 7.60 -18.38 6.22
N TYR A 38 8.36 -17.30 6.05
CA TYR A 38 9.82 -17.34 5.93
C TYR A 38 10.54 -17.27 7.28
N TYR A 39 9.89 -16.67 8.28
CA TYR A 39 10.48 -16.53 9.61
C TYR A 39 9.40 -16.34 10.66
N THR A 40 9.62 -16.92 11.84
CA THR A 40 8.84 -16.65 13.05
C THR A 40 9.79 -16.14 14.12
N ASN A 41 9.53 -14.97 14.66
CA ASN A 41 10.33 -14.40 15.73
C ASN A 41 10.11 -15.19 17.03
N PRO A 42 11.14 -15.78 17.63
CA PRO A 42 10.98 -16.63 18.81
C PRO A 42 10.58 -15.86 20.07
N GLU A 43 10.83 -14.53 20.12
CA GLU A 43 10.52 -13.70 21.28
C GLU A 43 9.10 -13.16 21.25
N THR A 44 8.63 -12.73 20.07
CA THR A 44 7.34 -12.06 19.90
C THR A 44 6.25 -12.94 19.31
N GLY A 45 6.64 -14.03 18.62
CA GLY A 45 5.74 -14.88 17.85
C GLY A 45 5.27 -14.24 16.52
N TYR A 46 5.69 -13.01 16.21
CA TYR A 46 5.36 -12.36 14.94
C TYR A 46 6.10 -13.01 13.77
N VAL A 47 5.49 -12.93 12.58
CA VAL A 47 5.98 -13.67 11.42
C VAL A 47 6.35 -12.75 10.25
N VAL A 48 7.31 -13.23 9.44
CA VAL A 48 7.57 -12.73 8.09
C VAL A 48 6.84 -13.63 7.10
N ARG A 49 5.98 -13.03 6.27
CA ARG A 49 5.24 -13.73 5.22
C ARG A 49 5.52 -13.11 3.86
N ILE A 50 5.76 -13.96 2.84
CA ILE A 50 5.93 -13.52 1.45
C ILE A 50 5.04 -14.36 0.56
N GLU A 51 4.10 -13.69 -0.13
CA GLU A 51 3.23 -14.29 -1.13
C GLU A 51 3.38 -13.50 -2.44
N ASP A 52 4.17 -14.04 -3.34
CA ASP A 52 4.49 -13.42 -4.63
C ASP A 52 3.71 -14.09 -5.77
N ASP A 53 2.37 -13.94 -5.78
CA ASP A 53 1.50 -14.56 -6.78
C ASP A 53 1.72 -14.00 -8.20
N ALA A 54 2.26 -12.80 -8.30
CA ALA A 54 2.59 -12.20 -9.59
C ALA A 54 4.00 -12.59 -10.08
N ALA A 55 4.74 -13.42 -9.32
CA ALA A 55 6.08 -13.88 -9.65
C ALA A 55 7.04 -12.70 -10.00
N LEU A 56 7.01 -11.64 -9.19
CA LEU A 56 7.80 -10.43 -9.39
C LEU A 56 9.23 -10.56 -8.86
N LEU A 57 9.47 -11.51 -7.94
CA LEU A 57 10.73 -11.73 -7.26
C LEU A 57 11.27 -13.13 -7.59
N THR A 58 12.57 -13.23 -7.72
CA THR A 58 13.28 -14.50 -7.75
C THR A 58 13.32 -15.14 -6.36
N ASP A 59 13.60 -16.45 -6.26
CA ASP A 59 13.75 -17.15 -4.97
C ASP A 59 14.82 -16.50 -4.08
N TYR A 60 15.91 -16.07 -4.71
CA TYR A 60 16.99 -15.37 -4.02
C TYR A 60 16.53 -14.04 -3.45
N GLU A 61 15.81 -13.24 -4.23
CA GLU A 61 15.26 -11.95 -3.80
C GLU A 61 14.22 -12.12 -2.69
N ARG A 62 13.38 -13.17 -2.74
CA ARG A 62 12.44 -13.49 -1.65
C ARG A 62 13.17 -13.78 -0.34
N THR A 63 14.25 -14.55 -0.40
CA THR A 63 15.07 -14.87 0.79
C THR A 63 15.73 -13.61 1.35
N GLN A 64 16.32 -12.77 0.49
CA GLN A 64 16.92 -11.49 0.87
C GLN A 64 15.90 -10.53 1.48
N LEU A 65 14.70 -10.46 0.90
CA LEU A 65 13.60 -9.63 1.39
C LEU A 65 13.14 -10.13 2.76
N ALA A 66 12.99 -11.44 2.93
CA ALA A 66 12.62 -12.03 4.21
C ALA A 66 13.64 -11.70 5.31
N ASP A 67 14.94 -11.76 5.00
CA ASP A 67 15.99 -11.41 5.96
C ASP A 67 15.90 -9.95 6.40
N LEU A 68 15.63 -9.04 5.48
CA LEU A 68 15.42 -7.62 5.78
C LEU A 68 14.17 -7.38 6.64
N MET A 69 13.12 -8.15 6.40
CA MET A 69 11.84 -8.01 7.13
C MET A 69 11.90 -8.52 8.57
N LYS A 70 12.89 -9.39 8.93
CA LYS A 70 12.98 -10.00 10.27
C LYS A 70 13.00 -9.00 11.41
N ASP A 71 13.71 -7.88 11.26
CA ASP A 71 13.78 -6.86 12.31
C ASP A 71 12.42 -6.20 12.61
N ILE A 72 11.53 -6.16 11.63
CA ILE A 72 10.17 -5.60 11.81
C ILE A 72 9.33 -6.47 12.74
N THR A 73 9.63 -7.78 12.83
CA THR A 73 8.91 -8.72 13.71
C THR A 73 9.11 -8.45 15.20
N GLN A 74 9.97 -7.52 15.59
CA GLN A 74 10.01 -7.02 16.96
C GLN A 74 8.81 -6.13 17.31
N TYR A 75 8.14 -5.57 16.30
CA TYR A 75 7.03 -4.61 16.44
C TYR A 75 5.68 -5.18 16.01
N GLY A 76 5.67 -6.14 15.10
CA GLY A 76 4.45 -6.76 14.56
C GLY A 76 4.73 -7.74 13.43
N ASN A 77 3.67 -8.37 12.93
CA ASN A 77 3.75 -9.20 11.74
C ASN A 77 4.09 -8.37 10.52
N VAL A 78 4.77 -8.96 9.55
CA VAL A 78 5.13 -8.26 8.32
C VAL A 78 4.91 -9.17 7.11
N ALA A 79 4.26 -8.64 6.07
CA ALA A 79 4.02 -9.39 4.85
C ALA A 79 4.32 -8.58 3.59
N PHE A 80 4.88 -9.28 2.61
CA PHE A 80 4.90 -8.87 1.21
C PHE A 80 3.85 -9.66 0.44
N LYS A 81 3.06 -8.96 -0.39
CA LYS A 81 2.09 -9.55 -1.30
C LYS A 81 2.21 -8.94 -2.69
N SER A 82 2.23 -9.78 -3.72
CA SER A 82 2.01 -9.33 -5.09
C SER A 82 0.83 -10.05 -5.72
N ILE A 83 0.07 -9.39 -6.59
CA ILE A 83 -1.12 -9.97 -7.25
C ILE A 83 -1.21 -9.58 -8.72
N LEU A 84 -1.67 -10.52 -9.56
CA LEU A 84 -1.96 -10.29 -10.99
C LEU A 84 -3.40 -9.83 -11.23
N THR A 85 -4.33 -10.25 -10.38
CA THR A 85 -5.76 -9.95 -10.49
C THR A 85 -6.29 -9.37 -9.19
N ASN A 86 -7.23 -8.43 -9.29
CA ASN A 86 -7.88 -7.83 -8.13
C ASN A 86 -9.37 -7.67 -8.40
N SER A 87 -10.19 -8.48 -7.72
CA SER A 87 -11.65 -8.44 -7.81
C SER A 87 -12.30 -7.40 -6.91
N TYR A 88 -11.55 -6.80 -5.97
CA TYR A 88 -12.04 -5.72 -5.11
C TYR A 88 -12.11 -4.39 -5.86
N SER A 89 -12.92 -3.47 -5.35
CA SER A 89 -13.09 -2.14 -5.95
C SER A 89 -11.80 -1.33 -5.94
N THR A 90 -11.04 -1.40 -4.86
CA THR A 90 -9.78 -0.67 -4.69
C THR A 90 -8.63 -1.61 -4.29
N THR A 91 -7.40 -1.13 -4.40
CA THR A 91 -6.21 -1.81 -3.89
C THR A 91 -6.21 -1.84 -2.36
N ASP A 92 -6.75 -0.80 -1.71
CA ASP A 92 -6.92 -0.72 -0.27
C ASP A 92 -7.88 -1.80 0.25
N ASP A 93 -9.06 -1.95 -0.36
CA ASP A 93 -10.02 -3.00 0.01
C ASP A 93 -9.38 -4.40 -0.03
N TYR A 94 -8.56 -4.65 -1.07
CA TYR A 94 -7.81 -5.91 -1.17
C TYR A 94 -6.80 -6.06 -0.03
N ALA A 95 -5.99 -5.01 0.21
CA ALA A 95 -4.95 -5.04 1.24
C ALA A 95 -5.55 -5.25 2.64
N TYR A 96 -6.66 -4.58 2.94
CA TYR A 96 -7.41 -4.77 4.18
C TYR A 96 -7.93 -6.21 4.33
N ALA A 97 -8.59 -6.74 3.29
CA ALA A 97 -9.13 -8.10 3.32
C ALA A 97 -8.02 -9.15 3.47
N TYR A 98 -6.92 -9.01 2.74
CA TYR A 98 -5.76 -9.88 2.85
C TYR A 98 -5.12 -9.80 4.23
N TYR A 99 -4.92 -8.59 4.78
CA TYR A 99 -4.42 -8.39 6.14
C TYR A 99 -5.29 -9.12 7.17
N ALA A 100 -6.62 -8.92 7.10
CA ALA A 100 -7.59 -9.55 8.00
C ALA A 100 -7.56 -11.08 7.92
N GLN A 101 -7.31 -11.63 6.74
CA GLN A 101 -7.19 -13.06 6.52
C GLN A 101 -5.94 -13.64 7.17
N ILE A 102 -4.76 -13.00 7.03
CA ILE A 102 -3.48 -13.58 7.47
C ILE A 102 -3.09 -13.20 8.90
N PHE A 103 -3.43 -12.01 9.36
CA PHE A 103 -3.03 -11.48 10.68
C PHE A 103 -4.21 -11.20 11.61
N GLN A 104 -5.43 -11.24 11.09
CA GLN A 104 -6.66 -10.93 11.85
C GLN A 104 -6.57 -9.53 12.52
N LYS A 105 -6.55 -9.48 13.86
CA LYS A 105 -6.43 -8.24 14.65
C LYS A 105 -5.03 -8.03 15.24
N ASN A 106 -4.09 -8.93 14.96
CA ASN A 106 -2.73 -8.81 15.49
C ASN A 106 -2.02 -7.62 14.84
N SER A 107 -1.08 -7.01 15.57
CA SER A 107 -0.24 -5.92 15.04
C SER A 107 0.56 -6.38 13.83
N GLY A 108 0.61 -5.54 12.78
CA GLY A 108 1.40 -5.87 11.59
C GLY A 108 1.27 -4.84 10.46
N THR A 109 2.02 -5.11 9.40
CA THR A 109 2.04 -4.34 8.16
C THR A 109 2.08 -5.27 6.94
N VAL A 110 1.43 -4.85 5.87
CA VAL A 110 1.43 -5.51 4.56
C VAL A 110 1.86 -4.52 3.49
N PHE A 111 2.90 -4.84 2.74
CA PHE A 111 3.23 -4.15 1.50
C PHE A 111 2.69 -4.94 0.31
N LEU A 112 1.81 -4.31 -0.48
CA LEU A 112 1.12 -4.92 -1.62
C LEU A 112 1.56 -4.28 -2.94
N ILE A 113 1.91 -5.11 -3.93
CA ILE A 113 2.06 -4.71 -5.33
C ILE A 113 0.88 -5.27 -6.12
N ASP A 114 -0.04 -4.41 -6.51
CA ASP A 114 -1.23 -4.74 -7.30
C ASP A 114 -0.95 -4.48 -8.79
N MET A 115 -0.64 -5.55 -9.53
CA MET A 115 -0.37 -5.47 -10.96
C MET A 115 -1.63 -5.23 -11.78
N ALA A 116 -2.81 -5.64 -11.29
CA ALA A 116 -4.08 -5.42 -11.97
C ALA A 116 -4.43 -3.93 -12.02
N LYS A 117 -4.25 -3.22 -10.93
CA LYS A 117 -4.54 -1.78 -10.81
C LYS A 117 -3.29 -0.90 -10.97
N ARG A 118 -2.11 -1.52 -11.11
CA ARG A 118 -0.81 -0.85 -11.23
C ARG A 118 -0.56 0.11 -10.07
N LYS A 119 -0.80 -0.37 -8.86
CA LYS A 119 -0.63 0.37 -7.61
C LYS A 119 0.23 -0.40 -6.64
N ILE A 120 0.91 0.35 -5.79
CA ILE A 120 1.56 -0.15 -4.58
C ILE A 120 0.81 0.40 -3.38
N TRP A 121 0.70 -0.38 -2.32
CA TRP A 121 -0.06 -0.03 -1.12
C TRP A 121 0.58 -0.57 0.13
N ILE A 122 0.50 0.18 1.23
CA ILE A 122 0.87 -0.28 2.56
C ILE A 122 -0.37 -0.22 3.44
N HIS A 123 -0.68 -1.34 4.09
CA HIS A 123 -1.74 -1.43 5.09
C HIS A 123 -1.14 -1.87 6.41
N SER A 124 -1.39 -1.11 7.48
CA SER A 124 -0.90 -1.40 8.82
C SER A 124 -2.04 -1.38 9.83
N ASN A 125 -1.92 -2.19 10.90
CA ASN A 125 -2.90 -2.23 11.98
C ASN A 125 -2.22 -2.56 13.32
N GLY A 126 -2.92 -2.32 14.43
CA GLY A 126 -2.42 -2.58 15.78
C GLY A 126 -1.34 -1.58 16.23
N GLU A 127 -0.37 -2.05 16.98
CA GLU A 127 0.70 -1.18 17.53
C GLU A 127 1.58 -0.57 16.43
N ILE A 128 1.87 -1.30 15.36
CA ILE A 128 2.63 -0.80 14.20
C ILE A 128 1.96 0.43 13.60
N TYR A 129 0.62 0.48 13.55
CA TYR A 129 -0.13 1.60 12.98
C TYR A 129 0.10 2.92 13.72
N LYS A 130 0.46 2.88 15.00
CA LYS A 130 0.80 4.09 15.75
C LYS A 130 2.03 4.82 15.20
N THR A 131 2.90 4.08 14.53
CA THR A 131 4.12 4.61 13.90
C THR A 131 3.97 4.68 12.38
N ILE A 132 3.54 3.58 11.74
CA ILE A 132 3.30 3.53 10.29
C ILE A 132 1.84 3.89 10.04
N THR A 133 1.53 5.18 10.21
CA THR A 133 0.21 5.73 9.93
C THR A 133 -0.02 5.81 8.42
N GLU A 134 -1.28 6.02 8.00
CA GLU A 134 -1.64 6.24 6.58
C GLU A 134 -0.75 7.31 5.92
N SER A 135 -0.52 8.45 6.61
CA SER A 135 0.36 9.52 6.09
C SER A 135 1.82 9.07 5.88
N TYR A 136 2.33 8.15 6.71
CA TYR A 136 3.66 7.58 6.49
C TYR A 136 3.63 6.50 5.40
N ALA A 137 2.58 5.69 5.33
CA ALA A 137 2.38 4.73 4.24
C ALA A 137 2.38 5.44 2.88
N ASP A 138 1.63 6.55 2.74
CA ASP A 138 1.64 7.40 1.55
C ASP A 138 3.03 7.96 1.25
N THR A 139 3.73 8.46 2.28
CA THR A 139 5.09 8.99 2.11
C THR A 139 6.07 7.92 1.62
N ILE A 140 5.98 6.69 2.16
CA ILE A 140 6.82 5.56 1.73
C ILE A 140 6.50 5.20 0.28
N THR A 141 5.23 5.05 -0.06
CA THR A 141 4.81 4.70 -1.43
C THR A 141 5.22 5.77 -2.43
N ASP A 142 5.14 7.06 -2.09
CA ASP A 142 5.65 8.18 -2.89
C ASP A 142 7.17 8.10 -3.11
N ASN A 143 7.93 7.67 -2.10
CA ASN A 143 9.38 7.55 -2.19
C ASN A 143 9.83 6.40 -3.10
N ILE A 144 9.00 5.36 -3.26
CA ILE A 144 9.39 4.11 -3.92
C ILE A 144 8.67 3.84 -5.25
N TYR A 145 7.62 4.60 -5.61
CA TYR A 145 6.81 4.33 -6.81
C TYR A 145 7.65 4.26 -8.10
N THR A 146 8.77 5.01 -8.16
CA THR A 146 9.66 5.02 -9.32
C THR A 146 10.33 3.67 -9.56
N TYR A 147 10.62 2.89 -8.51
CA TYR A 147 11.13 1.52 -8.64
C TYR A 147 10.07 0.61 -9.25
N ALA A 148 8.83 0.67 -8.75
CA ALA A 148 7.71 -0.09 -9.31
C ALA A 148 7.48 0.26 -10.79
N SER A 149 7.54 1.54 -11.15
CA SER A 149 7.39 2.01 -12.53
C SER A 149 8.48 1.50 -13.48
N LYS A 150 9.70 1.28 -12.95
CA LYS A 150 10.82 0.71 -13.68
C LYS A 150 10.86 -0.81 -13.65
N LYS A 151 9.88 -1.47 -13.00
CA LYS A 151 9.83 -2.92 -12.76
C LYS A 151 10.96 -3.44 -11.87
N GLU A 152 11.55 -2.59 -11.06
CA GLU A 152 12.55 -2.93 -10.05
C GLU A 152 11.85 -3.34 -8.75
N TYR A 153 11.10 -4.46 -8.79
CA TYR A 153 10.16 -4.82 -7.72
C TYR A 153 10.84 -5.19 -6.42
N TYR A 154 12.00 -5.85 -6.48
CA TYR A 154 12.81 -6.11 -5.30
C TYR A 154 13.26 -4.81 -4.63
N ASN A 155 13.80 -3.86 -5.40
CA ASN A 155 14.20 -2.55 -4.87
C ASN A 155 13.00 -1.79 -4.30
N CYS A 156 11.83 -1.90 -4.95
CA CYS A 156 10.59 -1.30 -4.46
C CYS A 156 10.23 -1.85 -3.07
N ALA A 157 10.18 -3.18 -2.91
CA ALA A 157 9.81 -3.83 -1.66
C ALA A 157 10.85 -3.61 -0.56
N SER A 158 12.15 -3.80 -0.87
CA SER A 158 13.22 -3.61 0.10
C SER A 158 13.26 -2.18 0.64
N LYS A 159 13.09 -1.17 -0.24
CA LYS A 159 13.04 0.24 0.18
C LYS A 159 11.76 0.61 0.94
N ALA A 160 10.65 -0.09 0.73
CA ALA A 160 9.46 0.04 1.57
C ALA A 160 9.79 -0.40 3.01
N PHE A 161 10.25 -1.63 3.18
CA PHE A 161 10.52 -2.19 4.50
C PHE A 161 11.71 -1.53 5.22
N GLU A 162 12.74 -1.07 4.49
CA GLU A 162 13.81 -0.25 5.08
C GLU A 162 13.25 1.03 5.73
N GLN A 163 12.30 1.70 5.05
CA GLN A 163 11.69 2.93 5.57
C GLN A 163 10.72 2.64 6.72
N GLU A 164 9.94 1.56 6.63
CA GLU A 164 9.11 1.11 7.74
C GLU A 164 9.94 0.83 9.00
N LEU A 165 11.02 0.05 8.85
CA LEU A 165 11.93 -0.27 9.94
C LEU A 165 12.61 0.98 10.52
N ALA A 166 13.01 1.93 9.67
CA ALA A 166 13.58 3.20 10.10
C ALA A 166 12.59 3.98 10.98
N LEU A 167 11.32 4.06 10.58
CA LEU A 167 10.28 4.70 11.37
C LEU A 167 10.04 3.99 12.71
N LEU A 168 9.96 2.66 12.70
CA LEU A 168 9.77 1.84 13.91
C LEU A 168 10.94 2.00 14.89
N LYS A 169 12.15 2.20 14.39
CA LYS A 169 13.34 2.53 15.20
C LYS A 169 13.42 4.03 15.60
N GLY A 170 12.38 4.83 15.31
CA GLY A 170 12.31 6.24 15.66
C GLY A 170 13.07 7.20 14.75
N SER A 171 13.57 6.72 13.60
CA SER A 171 14.25 7.53 12.60
C SER A 171 13.24 8.28 11.71
N LYS A 172 13.70 9.36 11.07
CA LYS A 172 12.88 10.11 10.10
C LYS A 172 13.18 9.64 8.69
N ILE A 173 12.13 9.51 7.87
CA ILE A 173 12.25 9.26 6.44
C ILE A 173 12.11 10.55 5.62
N ARG A 174 12.57 10.54 4.36
CA ARG A 174 12.38 11.66 3.44
C ARG A 174 10.91 11.87 3.14
N GLN A 175 10.47 13.15 3.06
CA GLN A 175 9.09 13.54 2.79
C GLN A 175 9.06 14.59 1.65
N PRO A 176 9.43 14.22 0.41
CA PRO A 176 9.59 15.16 -0.69
C PRO A 176 8.28 15.91 -1.02
N MET A 177 7.13 15.25 -0.95
CA MET A 177 5.84 15.87 -1.26
C MET A 177 5.46 16.99 -0.27
N LYS A 178 5.84 16.89 1.00
CA LYS A 178 5.60 17.97 1.98
C LYS A 178 6.35 19.25 1.62
N TYR A 179 7.59 19.13 1.12
CA TYR A 179 8.36 20.29 0.68
C TYR A 179 7.75 20.93 -0.56
N THR A 180 7.35 20.14 -1.55
CA THR A 180 6.71 20.62 -2.77
C THR A 180 5.40 21.35 -2.48
N SER A 181 4.54 20.79 -1.64
CA SER A 181 3.28 21.42 -1.23
C SER A 181 3.49 22.71 -0.47
N ASN A 182 4.47 22.76 0.44
CA ASN A 182 4.79 23.98 1.21
C ASN A 182 5.33 25.10 0.32
N ILE A 183 6.19 24.78 -0.67
CA ILE A 183 6.70 25.75 -1.64
C ILE A 183 5.55 26.31 -2.49
N LEU A 184 4.68 25.43 -3.00
CA LEU A 184 3.53 25.85 -3.81
C LEU A 184 2.57 26.75 -3.01
N LEU A 185 2.28 26.38 -1.76
CA LEU A 185 1.44 27.16 -0.87
C LEU A 185 2.06 28.55 -0.59
N ALA A 186 3.36 28.61 -0.31
CA ALA A 186 4.09 29.87 -0.10
C ALA A 186 4.02 30.77 -1.34
N LEU A 187 4.15 30.21 -2.54
CA LEU A 187 4.04 30.93 -3.80
C LEU A 187 2.63 31.48 -4.02
N ILE A 188 1.60 30.71 -3.74
CA ILE A 188 0.20 31.16 -3.82
C ILE A 188 -0.05 32.33 -2.85
N ILE A 189 0.40 32.21 -1.60
CA ILE A 189 0.26 33.28 -0.60
C ILE A 189 0.99 34.55 -1.06
N ALA A 190 2.21 34.43 -1.60
CA ALA A 190 2.97 35.56 -2.12
C ALA A 190 2.25 36.26 -3.28
N LEU A 191 1.63 35.50 -4.21
CA LEU A 191 0.84 36.05 -5.29
C LEU A 191 -0.39 36.82 -4.79
N PHE A 192 -1.13 36.28 -3.82
CA PHE A 192 -2.28 36.97 -3.23
C PHE A 192 -1.87 38.24 -2.48
N ALA A 193 -0.77 38.18 -1.72
CA ALA A 193 -0.23 39.36 -1.02
C ALA A 193 0.15 40.46 -2.02
N ASN A 194 0.87 40.13 -3.09
CA ASN A 194 1.24 41.06 -4.14
C ASN A 194 0.01 41.67 -4.83
N TYR A 195 -0.95 40.83 -5.20
CA TYR A 195 -2.22 41.32 -5.78
C TYR A 195 -2.95 42.29 -4.84
N GLY A 196 -3.01 41.96 -3.55
CA GLY A 196 -3.62 42.82 -2.52
C GLY A 196 -2.94 44.18 -2.41
N ILE A 197 -1.59 44.19 -2.37
CA ILE A 197 -0.80 45.43 -2.31
C ILE A 197 -1.03 46.27 -3.56
N VAL A 198 -0.94 45.71 -4.76
CA VAL A 198 -1.20 46.43 -6.02
C VAL A 198 -2.61 47.03 -6.02
N ARG A 199 -3.62 46.26 -5.60
CA ARG A 199 -5.01 46.74 -5.54
C ARG A 199 -5.18 47.92 -4.55
N LEU A 200 -4.52 47.86 -3.39
CA LEU A 200 -4.57 48.95 -2.42
C LEU A 200 -3.90 50.22 -2.95
N LEU A 201 -2.73 50.10 -3.57
CA LEU A 201 -2.01 51.23 -4.15
C LEU A 201 -2.74 51.86 -5.31
N THR A 202 -3.42 51.05 -6.15
CA THR A 202 -4.17 51.53 -7.34
C THR A 202 -5.46 52.25 -6.93
N LYS A 203 -6.10 51.88 -5.81
CA LYS A 203 -7.28 52.58 -5.29
C LYS A 203 -7.01 54.00 -4.84
N GLN A 204 -5.75 54.37 -4.53
CA GLN A 204 -5.41 55.73 -4.06
C GLN A 204 -5.18 56.73 -5.20
N LYS A 205 -5.15 56.33 -6.45
CA LYS A 205 -4.99 57.24 -7.61
C LYS A 205 -6.34 57.40 -8.36
N LYS A 206 -7.35 57.99 -7.76
CA LYS A 206 -8.39 58.67 -8.53
C LYS A 206 -7.76 59.98 -9.04
N PRO A 207 -7.64 60.20 -10.36
CA PRO A 207 -7.26 61.51 -10.86
C PRO A 207 -8.36 62.47 -10.48
N LYS A 208 -8.03 63.55 -9.75
CA LYS A 208 -8.90 64.70 -9.64
C LYS A 208 -9.18 65.16 -11.08
N SER A 209 -10.39 64.95 -11.59
CA SER A 209 -10.82 65.57 -12.82
C SER A 209 -10.67 67.08 -12.63
N LYS A 210 -9.71 67.72 -13.30
CA LYS A 210 -9.69 69.12 -13.45
C LYS A 210 -10.99 69.48 -14.17
N GLN A 211 -11.88 70.17 -13.45
CA GLN A 211 -12.92 70.98 -14.10
C GLN A 211 -12.17 72.01 -14.95
N LEU A 212 -11.99 71.75 -16.21
CA LEU A 212 -11.64 72.71 -17.22
C LEU A 212 -12.90 73.45 -17.58
N ILE A 213 -13.09 74.62 -16.87
CA ILE A 213 -13.51 75.88 -17.41
C ILE A 213 -14.66 75.83 -18.43
N SER A 214 -15.86 75.83 -17.90
CA SER A 214 -16.97 76.50 -18.53
C SER A 214 -16.87 78.01 -18.21
N GLY A 215 -16.31 78.76 -19.11
CA GLY A 215 -16.15 80.19 -18.86
C GLY A 215 -15.33 80.90 -19.92
N ALA A 216 -15.80 80.95 -21.17
CA ALA A 216 -15.41 81.99 -22.13
C ALA A 216 -16.18 81.76 -23.45
N PHE A 217 -17.46 82.09 -23.47
CA PHE A 217 -18.10 82.56 -24.74
C PHE A 217 -19.33 83.35 -24.37
N VAL A 218 -19.07 84.56 -23.91
CA VAL A 218 -20.08 85.65 -24.03
C VAL A 218 -19.30 86.85 -24.53
N HIS A 219 -19.89 87.43 -25.57
CA HIS A 219 -19.56 88.65 -26.34
C HIS A 219 -18.73 88.46 -27.59
N GLN A 220 -19.44 88.48 -28.74
CA GLN A 220 -19.65 89.75 -29.48
C GLN A 220 -20.76 89.62 -30.53
N ALA A 221 -21.78 90.38 -30.32
CA ALA A 221 -22.71 90.84 -31.38
C ALA A 221 -22.15 92.11 -31.94
N PHE A 222 -22.09 92.14 -33.27
CA PHE A 222 -22.45 93.26 -34.12
C PHE A 222 -22.52 92.75 -35.54
#